data_f11bed31046eacb20456bce93c702704
#
_entry.id   f11bed31046eacb20456bce93c702704
#
_cell.length_a   1.000
_cell.length_b   1.000
_cell.length_c   1.000
_cell.angle_alpha   90.00
_cell.angle_beta   90.00
_cell.angle_gamma   90.00
#
_symmetry.space_group_name_H-M   'P 1'
#
loop_
_entity.id
_entity.type
_entity.pdbx_description
1 polymer ?
#
loop_
_entity_poly.entity_id
_entity_poly.type
_entity_poly.pdbx_seq_one_letter_code
_entity_poly.pdbx_strand_id
1 'polypeptide(L)'
;PGLETIDARGAAVTPGLIDQHIHVTGGGGEGGWKSRCPELVFSELVKAGVTTFLGVSGTDSMSRSIENLLAKVRGLKQEGASGWMWTSNYSYPVTTITDCVKTELFAIPEVLGVKIALGDHRSSFPDVQTVLSMLADIRVGAMLAGKIGFLHIHNGNIPGAFAMYDEIVSRGFPIKHIRPTHCGR
;
A
#
# COMPACT_ATOMS: atom_id res chain seq x y z
N PRO A 1 -31.06 28.16 -2.36
CA PRO A 1 -31.08 26.72 -2.15
C PRO A 1 -30.90 26.46 -0.66
N GLY A 2 -31.87 25.76 -0.04
CA GLY A 2 -31.83 25.44 1.40
C GLY A 2 -30.68 24.47 1.68
N LEU A 3 -30.03 24.61 2.83
CA LEU A 3 -29.03 23.63 3.31
C LEU A 3 -29.76 22.32 3.66
N GLU A 4 -29.24 21.21 3.18
CA GLU A 4 -29.71 19.90 3.62
C GLU A 4 -29.24 19.68 5.06
N THR A 5 -30.16 19.32 5.95
CA THR A 5 -29.85 19.06 7.35
C THR A 5 -29.98 17.56 7.63
N ILE A 6 -28.91 16.95 8.17
CA ILE A 6 -28.92 15.57 8.64
C ILE A 6 -28.92 15.60 10.16
N ASP A 7 -29.97 15.04 10.78
CA ASP A 7 -30.04 14.90 12.23
C ASP A 7 -29.25 13.66 12.67
N ALA A 8 -28.12 13.88 13.36
CA ALA A 8 -27.28 12.81 13.89
C ALA A 8 -27.86 12.13 15.15
N ARG A 9 -29.01 12.58 15.67
CA ARG A 9 -29.70 12.01 16.85
C ARG A 9 -28.80 11.83 18.06
N GLY A 10 -27.87 12.76 18.29
CA GLY A 10 -26.90 12.72 19.39
C GLY A 10 -25.68 11.82 19.13
N ALA A 11 -25.54 11.24 17.94
CA ALA A 11 -24.35 10.49 17.57
C ALA A 11 -23.16 11.43 17.30
N ALA A 12 -21.93 10.97 17.55
CA ALA A 12 -20.74 11.69 17.16
C ALA A 12 -20.53 11.63 15.64
N VAL A 13 -20.26 12.78 15.04
CA VAL A 13 -19.91 12.88 13.61
C VAL A 13 -18.39 13.03 13.50
N THR A 14 -17.75 12.13 12.77
CA THR A 14 -16.30 12.12 12.56
C THR A 14 -15.97 12.11 11.07
N PRO A 15 -14.76 12.51 10.66
CA PRO A 15 -14.27 12.20 9.32
C PRO A 15 -14.31 10.70 9.08
N GLY A 16 -14.48 10.28 7.83
CA GLY A 16 -14.42 8.85 7.47
C GLY A 16 -13.03 8.25 7.74
N LEU A 17 -13.00 6.95 7.99
CA LEU A 17 -11.76 6.24 8.28
C LEU A 17 -10.87 6.16 7.04
N ILE A 18 -9.54 6.16 7.28
CA ILE A 18 -8.51 5.97 6.26
C ILE A 18 -7.85 4.61 6.49
N ASP A 19 -8.05 3.68 5.57
CA ASP A 19 -7.36 2.38 5.59
C ASP A 19 -6.13 2.43 4.67
N GLN A 20 -4.94 2.35 5.27
CA GLN A 20 -3.68 2.46 4.54
C GLN A 20 -3.15 1.11 4.03
N HIS A 21 -3.85 0.00 4.27
CA HIS A 21 -3.40 -1.34 3.89
C HIS A 21 -4.58 -2.28 3.67
N ILE A 22 -5.21 -2.21 2.51
CA ILE A 22 -6.38 -3.03 2.21
C ILE A 22 -6.19 -3.82 0.90
N HIS A 23 -6.51 -5.11 0.94
CA HIS A 23 -6.42 -6.01 -0.21
C HIS A 23 -7.69 -5.91 -1.08
N VAL A 24 -7.84 -4.82 -1.83
CA VAL A 24 -9.05 -4.56 -2.65
C VAL A 24 -9.28 -5.58 -3.77
N THR A 25 -8.23 -6.22 -4.27
CA THR A 25 -8.31 -7.31 -5.24
C THR A 25 -8.46 -8.69 -4.61
N GLY A 26 -8.79 -8.72 -3.31
CA GLY A 26 -8.78 -9.93 -2.51
C GLY A 26 -7.39 -10.31 -2.00
N GLY A 27 -7.36 -11.30 -1.14
CA GLY A 27 -6.15 -11.76 -0.46
C GLY A 27 -6.14 -13.27 -0.28
N GLY A 28 -5.28 -13.76 0.63
CA GLY A 28 -5.15 -15.17 0.92
C GLY A 28 -4.48 -15.95 -0.22
N GLY A 29 -4.76 -17.25 -0.27
CA GLY A 29 -4.13 -18.20 -1.19
C GLY A 29 -2.96 -18.95 -0.56
N GLU A 30 -2.44 -18.51 0.56
CA GLU A 30 -1.28 -19.13 1.25
C GLU A 30 -1.59 -20.52 1.82
N GLY A 31 -2.86 -20.85 2.09
CA GLY A 31 -3.34 -22.19 2.45
C GLY A 31 -3.80 -23.01 1.26
N GLY A 32 -3.36 -22.71 0.05
CA GLY A 32 -3.75 -23.36 -1.21
C GLY A 32 -4.98 -22.70 -1.86
N TRP A 33 -5.39 -23.25 -2.99
CA TRP A 33 -6.42 -22.66 -3.88
C TRP A 33 -7.72 -22.27 -3.18
N LYS A 34 -8.17 -23.05 -2.20
CA LYS A 34 -9.43 -22.82 -1.46
C LYS A 34 -9.37 -21.71 -0.40
N SER A 35 -8.17 -21.19 -0.09
CA SER A 35 -7.98 -20.15 0.95
C SER A 35 -7.98 -18.73 0.38
N ARG A 36 -8.39 -18.56 -0.88
CA ARG A 36 -8.44 -17.27 -1.55
C ARG A 36 -9.66 -16.46 -1.11
N CYS A 37 -9.45 -15.18 -0.76
CA CYS A 37 -10.53 -14.25 -0.49
C CYS A 37 -10.98 -13.55 -1.77
N PRO A 38 -12.29 -13.25 -1.93
CA PRO A 38 -12.80 -12.50 -3.08
C PRO A 38 -12.31 -11.05 -3.08
N GLU A 39 -12.58 -10.36 -4.18
CA GLU A 39 -12.37 -8.91 -4.26
C GLU A 39 -13.35 -8.17 -3.35
N LEU A 40 -12.87 -7.05 -2.81
CA LEU A 40 -13.68 -6.14 -2.01
C LEU A 40 -14.74 -5.44 -2.89
N VAL A 41 -15.95 -5.29 -2.37
CA VAL A 41 -17.00 -4.47 -3.00
C VAL A 41 -17.17 -3.15 -2.24
N PHE A 42 -17.60 -2.09 -2.95
CA PHE A 42 -17.70 -0.73 -2.38
C PHE A 42 -18.58 -0.67 -1.13
N SER A 43 -19.67 -1.46 -1.08
CA SER A 43 -20.56 -1.49 0.08
C SER A 43 -19.89 -1.97 1.37
N GLU A 44 -18.81 -2.75 1.29
CA GLU A 44 -18.04 -3.17 2.47
C GLU A 44 -17.22 -2.02 3.03
N LEU A 45 -16.62 -1.15 2.18
CA LEU A 45 -15.96 0.09 2.62
C LEU A 45 -16.95 0.99 3.35
N VAL A 46 -18.12 1.21 2.75
CA VAL A 46 -19.15 2.07 3.33
C VAL A 46 -19.62 1.53 4.68
N LYS A 47 -19.91 0.24 4.80
CA LYS A 47 -20.33 -0.40 6.06
C LYS A 47 -19.26 -0.30 7.14
N ALA A 48 -17.98 -0.33 6.77
CA ALA A 48 -16.86 -0.16 7.69
C ALA A 48 -16.56 1.31 8.04
N GLY A 49 -17.24 2.28 7.43
CA GLY A 49 -16.98 3.71 7.61
C GLY A 49 -15.69 4.18 6.94
N VAL A 50 -15.11 3.38 6.04
CA VAL A 50 -13.88 3.70 5.31
C VAL A 50 -14.23 4.54 4.08
N THR A 51 -13.77 5.80 4.05
CA THR A 51 -13.95 6.72 2.93
C THR A 51 -12.71 6.88 2.07
N THR A 52 -11.56 6.56 2.64
CA THR A 52 -10.24 6.67 1.97
C THR A 52 -9.47 5.38 2.15
N PHE A 53 -8.89 4.86 1.07
CA PHE A 53 -8.15 3.61 1.13
C PHE A 53 -6.89 3.62 0.28
N LEU A 54 -5.91 2.79 0.67
CA LEU A 54 -4.73 2.48 -0.11
C LEU A 54 -4.70 0.98 -0.39
N GLY A 55 -4.94 0.62 -1.65
CA GLY A 55 -4.93 -0.75 -2.12
C GLY A 55 -3.52 -1.35 -2.10
N VAL A 56 -3.42 -2.62 -1.71
CA VAL A 56 -2.14 -3.36 -1.70
C VAL A 56 -2.30 -4.74 -2.34
N SER A 57 -1.21 -5.23 -2.93
CA SER A 57 -1.07 -6.64 -3.29
C SER A 57 -0.55 -7.44 -2.10
N GLY A 58 -0.97 -8.70 -2.03
CA GLY A 58 -0.47 -9.66 -1.04
C GLY A 58 0.67 -10.52 -1.58
N THR A 59 0.81 -11.72 -1.01
CA THR A 59 1.79 -12.73 -1.41
C THR A 59 1.51 -13.26 -2.82
N ASP A 60 0.22 -13.38 -3.20
CA ASP A 60 -0.19 -13.82 -4.53
C ASP A 60 -0.08 -12.68 -5.54
N SER A 61 1.08 -12.53 -6.15
CA SER A 61 1.35 -11.62 -7.26
C SER A 61 1.27 -12.28 -8.64
N MET A 62 1.08 -13.58 -8.68
CA MET A 62 1.02 -14.36 -9.92
C MET A 62 -0.38 -14.33 -10.53
N SER A 63 -1.42 -14.45 -9.71
CA SER A 63 -2.81 -14.45 -10.18
C SER A 63 -3.55 -13.12 -9.93
N ARG A 64 -2.88 -12.14 -9.33
CA ARG A 64 -3.39 -10.79 -9.06
C ARG A 64 -2.33 -9.77 -9.46
N SER A 65 -2.43 -9.24 -10.68
CA SER A 65 -1.45 -8.29 -11.23
C SER A 65 -1.60 -6.89 -10.63
N ILE A 66 -0.58 -6.06 -10.83
CA ILE A 66 -0.60 -4.65 -10.40
C ILE A 66 -1.58 -3.84 -11.23
N GLU A 67 -1.77 -4.19 -12.51
CA GLU A 67 -2.78 -3.60 -13.39
C GLU A 67 -4.19 -3.88 -12.87
N ASN A 68 -4.46 -5.11 -12.40
CA ASN A 68 -5.73 -5.45 -11.76
C ASN A 68 -5.96 -4.61 -10.49
N LEU A 69 -4.91 -4.43 -9.67
CA LEU A 69 -4.98 -3.57 -8.49
C LEU A 69 -5.33 -2.13 -8.87
N LEU A 70 -4.67 -1.56 -9.88
CA LEU A 70 -4.95 -0.20 -10.36
C LEU A 70 -6.38 -0.08 -10.90
N ALA A 71 -6.83 -1.04 -11.71
CA ALA A 71 -8.19 -1.08 -12.24
C ALA A 71 -9.23 -1.11 -11.11
N LYS A 72 -9.02 -1.95 -10.09
CA LYS A 72 -9.91 -2.05 -8.93
C LYS A 72 -9.95 -0.76 -8.11
N VAL A 73 -8.79 -0.13 -7.88
CA VAL A 73 -8.72 1.18 -7.19
C VAL A 73 -9.52 2.23 -7.96
N ARG A 74 -9.36 2.31 -9.27
CA ARG A 74 -10.12 3.24 -10.14
C ARG A 74 -11.61 2.95 -10.13
N GLY A 75 -12.01 1.68 -10.14
CA GLY A 75 -13.41 1.28 -10.02
C GLY A 75 -14.05 1.79 -8.73
N LEU A 76 -13.43 1.50 -7.59
CA LEU A 76 -13.91 1.97 -6.27
C LEU A 76 -13.93 3.51 -6.14
N LYS A 77 -13.01 4.22 -6.80
CA LYS A 77 -13.04 5.69 -6.89
C LYS A 77 -14.27 6.18 -7.68
N GLN A 78 -14.61 5.53 -8.77
CA GLN A 78 -15.81 5.87 -9.56
C GLN A 78 -17.10 5.60 -8.79
N GLU A 79 -17.09 4.63 -7.88
CA GLU A 79 -18.21 4.36 -6.97
C GLU A 79 -18.31 5.36 -5.80
N GLY A 80 -17.28 6.21 -5.57
CA GLY A 80 -17.33 7.32 -4.62
C GLY A 80 -16.28 7.31 -3.50
N ALA A 81 -15.42 6.30 -3.40
CA ALA A 81 -14.33 6.29 -2.42
C ALA A 81 -13.14 7.14 -2.87
N SER A 82 -12.33 7.62 -1.93
CA SER A 82 -11.02 8.18 -2.22
C SER A 82 -9.97 7.06 -2.21
N GLY A 83 -9.36 6.76 -3.35
CA GLY A 83 -8.51 5.57 -3.51
C GLY A 83 -7.13 5.86 -4.07
N TRP A 84 -6.12 5.24 -3.48
CA TRP A 84 -4.74 5.16 -3.94
C TRP A 84 -4.22 3.73 -3.80
N MET A 85 -2.95 3.50 -4.15
CA MET A 85 -2.33 2.19 -4.03
C MET A 85 -0.83 2.28 -3.74
N TRP A 86 -0.32 1.19 -3.21
CA TRP A 86 1.10 0.85 -3.21
C TRP A 86 1.36 -0.08 -4.38
N THR A 87 2.28 0.26 -5.27
CA THR A 87 2.69 -0.66 -6.35
C THR A 87 3.56 -1.78 -5.81
N SER A 88 3.79 -2.83 -6.61
CA SER A 88 4.52 -4.04 -6.23
C SER A 88 3.77 -4.94 -5.21
N ASN A 89 4.49 -5.87 -4.62
CA ASN A 89 3.98 -6.96 -3.78
C ASN A 89 4.98 -7.29 -2.65
N TYR A 90 5.15 -8.55 -2.26
CA TYR A 90 6.11 -8.97 -1.23
C TYR A 90 7.56 -9.01 -1.73
N SER A 91 7.77 -9.15 -3.04
CA SER A 91 9.06 -9.55 -3.60
C SER A 91 9.95 -8.37 -3.98
N TYR A 92 11.24 -8.65 -4.08
CA TYR A 92 12.22 -7.88 -4.81
C TYR A 92 12.89 -8.81 -5.86
N PRO A 93 13.13 -8.38 -7.10
CA PRO A 93 12.82 -7.06 -7.69
C PRO A 93 11.35 -6.71 -7.63
N VAL A 94 11.07 -5.40 -7.50
CA VAL A 94 9.69 -4.90 -7.43
C VAL A 94 8.99 -4.99 -8.78
N THR A 95 7.69 -5.30 -8.75
CA THR A 95 6.83 -5.34 -9.92
C THR A 95 6.14 -4.00 -10.10
N THR A 96 6.23 -3.42 -11.30
CA THR A 96 5.59 -2.15 -11.67
C THR A 96 4.92 -2.28 -13.03
N ILE A 97 3.94 -1.44 -13.34
CA ILE A 97 3.27 -1.38 -14.63
C ILE A 97 4.19 -0.77 -15.70
N THR A 98 5.07 0.15 -15.28
CA THR A 98 5.92 0.95 -16.16
C THR A 98 7.36 0.47 -16.25
N ASP A 99 7.66 -0.71 -15.69
CA ASP A 99 9.00 -1.31 -15.58
C ASP A 99 10.04 -0.44 -14.83
N CYS A 100 9.59 0.66 -14.19
CA CYS A 100 10.45 1.60 -13.50
C CYS A 100 9.75 2.29 -12.34
N VAL A 101 10.29 2.17 -11.13
CA VAL A 101 9.72 2.80 -9.90
C VAL A 101 9.54 4.31 -10.06
N LYS A 102 10.54 5.02 -10.63
CA LYS A 102 10.45 6.48 -10.84
C LYS A 102 9.30 6.84 -11.75
N THR A 103 9.21 6.16 -12.90
CA THR A 103 8.15 6.39 -13.89
C THR A 103 6.78 6.02 -13.32
N GLU A 104 6.68 4.92 -12.57
CA GLU A 104 5.46 4.49 -11.90
C GLU A 104 4.88 5.59 -11.00
N LEU A 105 5.69 6.13 -10.08
CA LEU A 105 5.26 7.18 -9.17
C LEU A 105 4.99 8.51 -9.89
N PHE A 106 5.76 8.80 -10.94
CA PHE A 106 5.59 10.02 -11.72
C PHE A 106 4.33 10.00 -12.57
N ALA A 107 4.08 8.90 -13.30
CA ALA A 107 3.06 8.84 -14.34
C ALA A 107 1.67 8.39 -13.82
N ILE A 108 1.61 7.62 -12.72
CA ILE A 108 0.33 7.08 -12.23
C ILE A 108 -0.10 7.84 -10.95
N PRO A 109 -1.14 8.69 -11.04
CA PRO A 109 -1.58 9.52 -9.92
C PRO A 109 -1.95 8.72 -8.66
N GLU A 110 -2.51 7.54 -8.81
CA GLU A 110 -2.94 6.68 -7.72
C GLU A 110 -1.79 6.03 -6.95
N VAL A 111 -0.59 5.90 -7.54
CA VAL A 111 0.56 5.27 -6.88
C VAL A 111 1.24 6.27 -5.95
N LEU A 112 1.24 5.98 -4.63
CA LEU A 112 1.90 6.81 -3.61
C LEU A 112 3.25 6.26 -3.14
N GLY A 113 3.58 5.04 -3.52
CA GLY A 113 4.83 4.40 -3.13
C GLY A 113 4.88 2.94 -3.55
N VAL A 114 5.86 2.24 -3.03
CA VAL A 114 6.15 0.84 -3.33
C VAL A 114 5.86 -0.03 -2.11
N LYS A 115 5.29 -1.21 -2.32
CA LYS A 115 5.11 -2.25 -1.31
C LYS A 115 6.19 -3.32 -1.45
N ILE A 116 6.77 -3.75 -0.31
CA ILE A 116 7.61 -4.95 -0.19
C ILE A 116 7.35 -5.66 1.15
N ALA A 117 7.93 -6.84 1.34
CA ALA A 117 8.05 -7.48 2.64
C ALA A 117 9.51 -7.48 3.10
N LEU A 118 9.76 -7.19 4.36
CA LEU A 118 11.05 -7.30 5.02
C LEU A 118 10.90 -8.07 6.33
N GLY A 119 11.95 -8.79 6.74
CA GLY A 119 11.94 -9.55 7.98
C GLY A 119 10.91 -10.67 8.02
N ASP A 120 10.50 -11.19 6.89
CA ASP A 120 9.52 -12.26 6.71
C ASP A 120 10.12 -13.39 5.88
N HIS A 121 9.82 -14.65 6.24
CA HIS A 121 10.32 -15.83 5.50
C HIS A 121 9.81 -15.91 4.05
N ARG A 122 8.80 -15.12 3.68
CA ARG A 122 8.27 -14.97 2.31
C ARG A 122 8.87 -13.77 1.57
N SER A 123 9.77 -13.01 2.20
CA SER A 123 10.44 -11.87 1.55
C SER A 123 11.59 -12.35 0.65
N SER A 124 12.06 -11.47 -0.23
CA SER A 124 13.24 -11.71 -1.08
C SER A 124 14.56 -11.39 -0.39
N PHE A 125 14.55 -11.00 0.88
CA PHE A 125 15.74 -10.65 1.67
C PHE A 125 16.70 -9.67 0.99
N PRO A 126 16.22 -8.52 0.45
CA PRO A 126 17.11 -7.51 -0.12
C PRO A 126 18.04 -6.96 0.96
N ASP A 127 19.26 -6.62 0.57
CA ASP A 127 20.19 -5.95 1.48
C ASP A 127 19.85 -4.46 1.66
N VAL A 128 20.47 -3.81 2.62
CA VAL A 128 20.24 -2.39 2.94
C VAL A 128 20.54 -1.49 1.75
N GLN A 129 21.59 -1.78 0.97
CA GLN A 129 21.94 -0.96 -0.19
C GLN A 129 20.86 -1.02 -1.27
N THR A 130 20.30 -2.18 -1.51
CA THR A 130 19.18 -2.40 -2.43
C THR A 130 17.95 -1.60 -1.99
N VAL A 131 17.61 -1.66 -0.70
CA VAL A 131 16.47 -0.90 -0.15
C VAL A 131 16.70 0.60 -0.24
N LEU A 132 17.90 1.09 0.05
CA LEU A 132 18.27 2.50 -0.11
C LEU A 132 18.16 2.99 -1.56
N SER A 133 18.61 2.18 -2.53
CA SER A 133 18.48 2.50 -3.96
C SER A 133 17.01 2.61 -4.37
N MET A 134 16.16 1.68 -3.92
CA MET A 134 14.73 1.73 -4.16
C MET A 134 14.07 2.94 -3.49
N LEU A 135 14.43 3.28 -2.26
CA LEU A 135 13.95 4.46 -1.55
C LEU A 135 14.34 5.75 -2.28
N ALA A 136 15.54 5.83 -2.86
CA ALA A 136 15.97 6.96 -3.68
C ALA A 136 15.11 7.10 -4.94
N ASP A 137 14.81 5.99 -5.62
CA ASP A 137 13.93 5.98 -6.80
C ASP A 137 12.50 6.40 -6.46
N ILE A 138 11.95 5.89 -5.37
CA ILE A 138 10.65 6.31 -4.84
C ILE A 138 10.65 7.81 -4.57
N ARG A 139 11.68 8.30 -3.89
CA ARG A 139 11.79 9.73 -3.52
C ARG A 139 11.84 10.64 -4.74
N VAL A 140 12.64 10.28 -5.74
CA VAL A 140 12.78 11.09 -6.97
C VAL A 140 11.49 11.11 -7.77
N GLY A 141 10.91 9.93 -8.07
CA GLY A 141 9.67 9.84 -8.83
C GLY A 141 8.51 10.57 -8.16
N ALA A 142 8.36 10.40 -6.85
CA ALA A 142 7.32 11.08 -6.08
C ALA A 142 7.51 12.59 -6.02
N MET A 143 8.74 13.07 -5.80
CA MET A 143 9.05 14.49 -5.71
C MET A 143 8.71 15.21 -7.01
N LEU A 144 9.07 14.63 -8.17
CA LEU A 144 8.76 15.18 -9.49
C LEU A 144 7.24 15.22 -9.77
N ALA A 145 6.47 14.34 -9.15
CA ALA A 145 4.99 14.28 -9.24
C ALA A 145 4.27 15.09 -8.14
N GLY A 146 4.98 15.82 -7.29
CA GLY A 146 4.38 16.53 -6.15
C GLY A 146 3.86 15.63 -5.04
N LYS A 147 4.37 14.39 -4.94
CA LYS A 147 4.00 13.38 -3.93
C LYS A 147 5.10 13.25 -2.88
N ILE A 148 4.76 12.69 -1.71
CA ILE A 148 5.76 12.41 -0.67
C ILE A 148 6.64 11.21 -1.05
N GLY A 149 6.04 10.12 -1.50
CA GLY A 149 6.69 8.84 -1.81
C GLY A 149 7.02 8.04 -0.55
N PHE A 150 6.53 6.80 -0.51
CA PHE A 150 6.71 5.92 0.64
C PHE A 150 7.17 4.52 0.20
N LEU A 151 8.01 3.90 1.01
CA LEU A 151 8.19 2.46 1.02
C LEU A 151 7.27 1.88 2.10
N HIS A 152 6.21 1.20 1.67
CA HIS A 152 5.27 0.51 2.53
C HIS A 152 5.72 -0.92 2.74
N ILE A 153 5.92 -1.33 3.99
CA ILE A 153 6.61 -2.57 4.30
C ILE A 153 5.70 -3.49 5.12
N HIS A 154 5.44 -4.70 4.58
CA HIS A 154 5.00 -5.81 5.42
C HIS A 154 6.18 -6.21 6.31
N ASN A 155 6.12 -5.85 7.59
CA ASN A 155 7.13 -6.23 8.56
C ASN A 155 6.84 -7.62 9.08
N GLY A 156 7.77 -8.54 8.89
CA GLY A 156 7.69 -9.88 9.44
C GLY A 156 8.15 -9.95 10.89
N ASN A 157 8.33 -11.16 11.39
CA ASN A 157 8.64 -11.45 12.79
C ASN A 157 9.94 -12.24 12.99
N ILE A 158 10.82 -12.26 11.99
CA ILE A 158 12.14 -12.89 12.19
C ILE A 158 12.97 -12.06 13.17
N PRO A 159 13.89 -12.67 13.92
CA PRO A 159 14.77 -11.97 14.84
C PRO A 159 15.53 -10.84 14.13
N GLY A 160 15.54 -9.65 14.72
CA GLY A 160 16.22 -8.47 14.16
C GLY A 160 15.49 -7.81 12.98
N ALA A 161 14.22 -8.08 12.75
CA ALA A 161 13.43 -7.52 11.63
C ALA A 161 13.48 -5.97 11.54
N PHE A 162 13.72 -5.27 12.63
CA PHE A 162 13.82 -3.81 12.66
C PHE A 162 15.23 -3.26 12.43
N ALA A 163 16.28 -4.07 12.53
CA ALA A 163 17.67 -3.61 12.41
C ALA A 163 17.96 -2.91 11.08
N MET A 164 17.30 -3.34 10.00
CA MET A 164 17.43 -2.69 8.70
C MET A 164 16.95 -1.24 8.70
N TYR A 165 15.90 -0.91 9.45
CA TYR A 165 15.38 0.47 9.53
C TYR A 165 16.37 1.37 10.26
N ASP A 166 16.97 0.88 11.36
CA ASP A 166 17.99 1.61 12.10
C ASP A 166 19.21 1.89 11.21
N GLU A 167 19.63 0.90 10.42
CA GLU A 167 20.75 1.07 9.49
C GLU A 167 20.42 2.07 8.37
N ILE A 168 19.24 2.01 7.77
CA ILE A 168 18.81 2.97 6.73
C ILE A 168 18.84 4.40 7.29
N VAL A 169 18.30 4.60 8.50
CA VAL A 169 18.27 5.91 9.16
C VAL A 169 19.68 6.38 9.53
N SER A 170 20.53 5.50 10.02
CA SER A 170 21.94 5.81 10.34
C SER A 170 22.75 6.24 9.12
N ARG A 171 22.39 5.74 7.93
CA ARG A 171 22.97 6.18 6.65
C ARG A 171 22.40 7.51 6.13
N GLY A 172 21.52 8.16 6.88
CA GLY A 172 20.99 9.49 6.60
C GLY A 172 19.71 9.53 5.78
N PHE A 173 19.06 8.39 5.47
CA PHE A 173 17.79 8.42 4.76
C PHE A 173 16.65 8.82 5.69
N PRO A 174 15.75 9.77 5.30
CA PRO A 174 14.70 10.28 6.19
C PRO A 174 13.64 9.22 6.50
N ILE A 175 13.46 8.90 7.78
CA ILE A 175 12.50 7.87 8.27
C ILE A 175 11.06 8.12 7.82
N LYS A 176 10.67 9.35 7.57
CA LYS A 176 9.31 9.71 7.14
C LYS A 176 8.84 9.02 5.84
N HIS A 177 9.77 8.49 5.05
CA HIS A 177 9.47 7.77 3.81
C HIS A 177 9.33 6.25 4.01
N ILE A 178 9.53 5.76 5.22
CA ILE A 178 9.44 4.34 5.57
C ILE A 178 8.15 4.12 6.37
N ARG A 179 7.32 3.18 5.89
CA ARG A 179 6.02 2.88 6.49
C ARG A 179 5.87 1.38 6.77
N PRO A 180 6.46 0.86 7.84
CA PRO A 180 6.24 -0.52 8.24
C PRO A 180 4.82 -0.70 8.79
N THR A 181 4.25 -1.87 8.50
CA THR A 181 2.99 -2.35 9.07
C THR A 181 3.21 -3.65 9.84
N HIS A 182 2.24 -4.09 10.63
CA HIS A 182 2.32 -5.30 11.46
C HIS A 182 3.41 -5.25 12.55
N CYS A 183 3.73 -4.07 13.07
CA CYS A 183 4.83 -3.89 14.03
C CYS A 183 4.54 -4.39 15.46
N GLY A 184 3.33 -4.80 15.75
CA GLY A 184 2.89 -5.29 17.08
C GLY A 184 2.91 -6.80 17.25
N ARG A 185 3.66 -7.54 16.44
CA ARG A 185 3.75 -9.00 16.50
C ARG A 185 4.88 -9.46 17.40
#